data_d0349277b4945b9570d5fa2951e9627f
#
_entry.id   d0349277b4945b9570d5fa2951e9627f
#
_cell.length_a   1.000
_cell.length_b   1.000
_cell.length_c   1.000
_cell.angle_alpha   90.00
_cell.angle_beta   90.00
_cell.angle_gamma   90.00
#
_symmetry.space_group_name_H-M   'P 1'
#
loop_
_entity.id
_entity.type
_entity.pdbx_description
1 polymer ?
#
loop_
_entity_poly.entity_id
_entity_poly.type
_entity_poly.pdbx_seq_one_letter_code
_entity_poly.pdbx_strand_id
1 'polypeptide(L)'
;MYKRQLPDGYDPDNPDYYHYAYELIEAIKSKGDFCIGAACYPECHPEAESLQKDIENLKIKVDSGVDFLVTQMFFDNNVMYSFLYRALKAGIDVPVIAGVMPVINAKQIKRSCALSQTSLPPRFRRMMDRFIDNPEALKQAGIAYATEQIIDLISNGVSGIHIYTMNKPEVAGKIMENLSSVLSAR
;
A
#
# COMPACT_ATOMS: atom_id res chain seq x y z
N MET A 1 4.87 3.19 7.05
CA MET A 1 6.31 2.88 7.17
C MET A 1 6.80 3.45 8.49
N TYR A 2 7.41 2.63 9.37
CA TYR A 2 8.08 3.19 10.54
C TYR A 2 9.31 3.93 10.02
N LYS A 3 9.41 5.24 10.25
CA LYS A 3 10.73 5.90 10.20
C LYS A 3 11.56 5.20 11.27
N ARG A 4 12.42 4.27 10.86
CA ARG A 4 13.46 3.75 11.76
C ARG A 4 14.29 4.95 12.18
N GLN A 5 14.64 5.01 13.45
CA GLN A 5 15.72 5.92 13.86
C GLN A 5 16.94 5.56 12.98
N LEU A 6 17.48 6.58 12.35
CA LEU A 6 18.72 6.41 11.60
C LEU A 6 19.80 5.95 12.59
N PRO A 7 20.72 5.09 12.18
CA PRO A 7 21.82 4.65 13.05
C PRO A 7 22.58 5.86 13.61
N ASP A 8 23.10 5.70 14.83
CA ASP A 8 24.04 6.69 15.38
C ASP A 8 25.22 6.87 14.41
N GLY A 9 25.51 8.11 14.03
CA GLY A 9 26.54 8.43 13.05
C GLY A 9 26.11 8.35 11.59
N TYR A 10 24.80 8.22 11.30
CA TYR A 10 24.30 8.31 9.92
C TYR A 10 24.57 9.70 9.35
N ASP A 11 25.31 9.73 8.27
CA ASP A 11 25.61 10.93 7.48
C ASP A 11 24.77 10.90 6.19
N PRO A 12 23.74 11.76 6.05
CA PRO A 12 22.91 11.78 4.86
C PRO A 12 23.67 12.18 3.57
N ASP A 13 24.84 12.81 3.71
CA ASP A 13 25.65 13.27 2.59
C ASP A 13 26.78 12.27 2.22
N ASN A 14 26.81 11.10 2.87
CA ASN A 14 27.80 10.08 2.58
C ASN A 14 27.58 9.49 1.17
N PRO A 15 28.52 9.62 0.24
CA PRO A 15 28.41 9.17 -1.14
C PRO A 15 28.28 7.64 -1.29
N ASP A 16 28.61 6.87 -0.24
CA ASP A 16 28.49 5.41 -0.25
C ASP A 16 27.06 4.92 0.07
N TYR A 17 26.14 5.83 0.41
CA TYR A 17 24.76 5.48 0.70
C TYR A 17 23.83 5.70 -0.51
N TYR A 18 22.90 4.79 -0.69
CA TYR A 18 21.80 4.99 -1.62
C TYR A 18 20.78 5.94 -1.01
N HIS A 19 20.54 7.06 -1.67
CA HIS A 19 19.61 8.09 -1.21
C HIS A 19 18.18 7.81 -1.70
N TYR A 20 18.06 7.19 -2.88
CA TYR A 20 16.78 6.87 -3.51
C TYR A 20 16.66 5.39 -3.82
N ALA A 21 15.41 4.90 -3.83
CA ALA A 21 15.13 3.49 -4.09
C ALA A 21 15.61 3.03 -5.48
N TYR A 22 15.58 3.89 -6.49
CA TYR A 22 16.01 3.55 -7.85
C TYR A 22 17.51 3.22 -7.90
N GLU A 23 18.34 3.93 -7.16
CA GLU A 23 19.80 3.66 -7.07
C GLU A 23 20.09 2.25 -6.52
N LEU A 24 19.37 1.87 -5.46
CA LEU A 24 19.47 0.53 -4.89
C LEU A 24 18.96 -0.54 -5.87
N ILE A 25 17.89 -0.27 -6.61
CA ILE A 25 17.35 -1.18 -7.62
C ILE A 25 18.38 -1.44 -8.72
N GLU A 26 18.99 -0.38 -9.27
CA GLU A 26 20.05 -0.48 -10.27
C GLU A 26 21.25 -1.29 -9.75
N ALA A 27 21.67 -1.03 -8.52
CA ALA A 27 22.74 -1.77 -7.88
C ALA A 27 22.43 -3.25 -7.70
N ILE A 28 21.18 -3.61 -7.33
CA ILE A 28 20.75 -5.01 -7.21
C ILE A 28 20.70 -5.68 -8.60
N LYS A 29 20.12 -5.03 -9.60
CA LYS A 29 20.05 -5.56 -10.97
C LYS A 29 21.43 -5.77 -11.59
N SER A 30 22.42 -4.96 -11.23
CA SER A 30 23.82 -5.15 -11.66
C SER A 30 24.48 -6.41 -11.08
N LYS A 31 23.93 -7.00 -10.01
CA LYS A 31 24.46 -8.19 -9.34
C LYS A 31 23.85 -9.50 -9.80
N GLY A 32 22.73 -9.47 -10.50
CA GLY A 32 22.06 -10.68 -11.00
C GLY A 32 20.61 -10.46 -11.39
N ASP A 33 19.96 -11.52 -11.84
CA ASP A 33 18.57 -11.53 -12.26
C ASP A 33 17.66 -11.73 -11.03
N PHE A 34 17.37 -10.62 -10.33
CA PHE A 34 16.46 -10.60 -9.19
C PHE A 34 15.10 -10.08 -9.60
N CYS A 35 14.03 -10.73 -9.11
CA CYS A 35 12.68 -10.16 -9.16
C CYS A 35 12.52 -9.11 -8.07
N ILE A 36 12.28 -7.85 -8.46
CA ILE A 36 12.25 -6.71 -7.55
C ILE A 36 10.84 -6.12 -7.45
N GLY A 37 10.26 -6.18 -6.24
CA GLY A 37 9.05 -5.46 -5.89
C GLY A 37 9.38 -4.11 -5.25
N ALA A 38 8.65 -3.05 -5.63
CA ALA A 38 8.83 -1.72 -5.04
C ALA A 38 7.52 -1.10 -4.55
N ALA A 39 7.62 -0.18 -3.60
CA ALA A 39 6.46 0.53 -3.07
C ALA A 39 5.99 1.65 -4.00
N CYS A 40 4.67 1.87 -4.06
CA CYS A 40 4.03 3.02 -4.69
C CYS A 40 2.90 3.59 -3.81
N TYR A 41 2.46 4.79 -4.10
CA TYR A 41 1.53 5.55 -3.25
C TYR A 41 0.31 5.99 -4.06
N PRO A 42 -0.88 5.36 -3.86
CA PRO A 42 -2.08 5.73 -4.61
C PRO A 42 -2.53 7.18 -4.40
N GLU A 43 -2.34 7.72 -3.20
CA GLU A 43 -2.70 9.10 -2.86
C GLU A 43 -1.58 10.10 -3.18
N CYS A 44 -0.38 9.89 -2.69
CA CYS A 44 0.87 10.59 -2.99
C CYS A 44 1.94 10.18 -1.98
N HIS A 45 3.21 10.15 -2.37
CA HIS A 45 4.28 10.02 -1.40
C HIS A 45 4.34 11.26 -0.50
N PRO A 46 4.48 11.14 0.85
CA PRO A 46 4.48 12.27 1.77
C PRO A 46 5.55 13.34 1.49
N GLU A 47 6.65 12.97 0.83
CA GLU A 47 7.75 13.86 0.50
C GLU A 47 7.71 14.34 -0.96
N ALA A 48 6.71 13.92 -1.75
CA ALA A 48 6.55 14.41 -3.11
C ALA A 48 5.86 15.78 -3.13
N GLU A 49 6.34 16.68 -3.98
CA GLU A 49 5.80 18.03 -4.14
C GLU A 49 4.37 18.04 -4.70
N SER A 50 4.04 17.02 -5.49
CA SER A 50 2.74 16.87 -6.13
C SER A 50 2.50 15.43 -6.60
N LEU A 51 1.23 15.09 -6.88
CA LEU A 51 0.85 13.82 -7.51
C LEU A 51 1.56 13.58 -8.84
N GLN A 52 1.76 14.62 -9.63
CA GLN A 52 2.48 14.53 -10.90
C GLN A 52 3.94 14.16 -10.66
N LYS A 53 4.60 14.82 -9.71
CA LYS A 53 6.01 14.55 -9.38
C LYS A 53 6.20 13.16 -8.77
N ASP A 54 5.25 12.69 -7.97
CA ASP A 54 5.28 11.33 -7.43
C ASP A 54 5.21 10.26 -8.52
N ILE A 55 4.34 10.43 -9.53
CA ILE A 55 4.27 9.53 -10.69
C ILE A 55 5.54 9.58 -11.54
N GLU A 56 6.14 10.75 -11.74
CA GLU A 56 7.44 10.88 -12.44
C GLU A 56 8.55 10.13 -11.70
N ASN A 57 8.65 10.30 -10.39
CA ASN A 57 9.60 9.59 -9.56
C ASN A 57 9.34 8.06 -9.55
N LEU A 58 8.07 7.65 -9.57
CA LEU A 58 7.69 6.25 -9.69
C LEU A 58 8.12 5.67 -11.04
N LYS A 59 7.98 6.45 -12.14
CA LYS A 59 8.43 6.02 -13.47
C LYS A 59 9.95 5.78 -13.50
N ILE A 60 10.75 6.70 -12.92
CA ILE A 60 12.20 6.51 -12.79
C ILE A 60 12.50 5.21 -12.05
N LYS A 61 11.83 4.96 -10.94
CA LYS A 61 11.98 3.74 -10.14
C LYS A 61 11.64 2.48 -10.93
N VAL A 62 10.56 2.49 -11.72
CA VAL A 62 10.16 1.35 -12.56
C VAL A 62 11.17 1.10 -13.67
N ASP A 63 11.63 2.16 -14.34
CA ASP A 63 12.63 2.07 -15.41
C ASP A 63 13.99 1.54 -14.94
N SER A 64 14.28 1.67 -13.65
CA SER A 64 15.51 1.10 -13.03
C SER A 64 15.45 -0.42 -12.85
N GLY A 65 14.32 -1.08 -13.19
CA GLY A 65 14.22 -2.54 -13.21
C GLY A 65 13.28 -3.15 -12.16
N VAL A 66 12.21 -2.45 -11.79
CA VAL A 66 11.14 -3.00 -10.94
C VAL A 66 10.27 -3.95 -11.75
N ASP A 67 9.97 -5.12 -11.19
CA ASP A 67 9.15 -6.15 -11.85
C ASP A 67 7.68 -6.06 -11.42
N PHE A 68 7.38 -5.54 -10.23
CA PHE A 68 6.01 -5.27 -9.75
C PHE A 68 5.98 -4.20 -8.67
N LEU A 69 4.82 -3.59 -8.48
CA LEU A 69 4.58 -2.58 -7.45
C LEU A 69 3.62 -3.10 -6.37
N VAL A 70 3.86 -2.68 -5.13
CA VAL A 70 2.92 -2.87 -4.01
C VAL A 70 2.51 -1.51 -3.48
N THR A 71 1.21 -1.24 -3.40
CA THR A 71 0.75 0.09 -2.97
C THR A 71 0.86 0.25 -1.45
N GLN A 72 1.05 1.48 -1.01
CA GLN A 72 0.69 1.89 0.35
C GLN A 72 -0.81 1.61 0.57
N MET A 73 -1.23 1.42 1.84
CA MET A 73 -2.64 1.24 2.17
C MET A 73 -3.49 2.44 1.71
N PHE A 74 -4.71 2.16 1.35
CA PHE A 74 -5.76 3.14 1.02
C PHE A 74 -7.12 2.58 1.45
N PHE A 75 -8.12 3.45 1.62
CA PHE A 75 -9.46 3.08 2.11
C PHE A 75 -10.59 3.42 1.14
N ASP A 76 -10.27 4.03 -0.01
CA ASP A 76 -11.19 4.31 -1.09
C ASP A 76 -10.64 3.73 -2.40
N ASN A 77 -11.36 2.79 -2.99
CA ASN A 77 -10.92 2.15 -4.24
C ASN A 77 -10.85 3.11 -5.43
N ASN A 78 -11.62 4.21 -5.41
CA ASN A 78 -11.50 5.24 -6.45
C ASN A 78 -10.12 5.90 -6.47
N VAL A 79 -9.46 6.00 -5.31
CA VAL A 79 -8.06 6.47 -5.23
C VAL A 79 -7.14 5.51 -5.97
N MET A 80 -7.30 4.21 -5.77
CA MET A 80 -6.54 3.18 -6.50
C MET A 80 -6.79 3.23 -8.00
N TYR A 81 -8.04 3.30 -8.44
CA TYR A 81 -8.37 3.36 -9.87
C TYR A 81 -7.81 4.63 -10.54
N SER A 82 -7.90 5.77 -9.86
CA SER A 82 -7.30 7.01 -10.31
C SER A 82 -5.77 6.94 -10.39
N PHE A 83 -5.13 6.25 -9.45
CA PHE A 83 -3.69 5.98 -9.47
C PHE A 83 -3.31 5.10 -10.66
N LEU A 84 -4.00 3.97 -10.88
CA LEU A 84 -3.73 3.06 -12.00
C LEU A 84 -3.84 3.79 -13.34
N TYR A 85 -4.85 4.63 -13.50
CA TYR A 85 -5.01 5.45 -14.71
C TYR A 85 -3.81 6.40 -14.92
N ARG A 86 -3.36 7.10 -13.86
CA ARG A 86 -2.18 7.98 -13.95
C ARG A 86 -0.90 7.21 -14.25
N ALA A 87 -0.70 6.06 -13.61
CA ALA A 87 0.45 5.19 -13.83
C ALA A 87 0.51 4.71 -15.29
N LEU A 88 -0.61 4.19 -15.81
CA LEU A 88 -0.71 3.76 -17.20
C LEU A 88 -0.43 4.91 -18.18
N LYS A 89 -0.98 6.09 -17.94
CA LYS A 89 -0.74 7.29 -18.77
C LYS A 89 0.73 7.73 -18.77
N ALA A 90 1.46 7.46 -17.68
CA ALA A 90 2.90 7.72 -17.58
C ALA A 90 3.77 6.58 -18.17
N GLY A 91 3.16 5.54 -18.75
CA GLY A 91 3.88 4.40 -19.32
C GLY A 91 4.42 3.44 -18.25
N ILE A 92 3.76 3.35 -17.10
CA ILE A 92 4.03 2.36 -16.06
C ILE A 92 3.06 1.20 -16.29
N ASP A 93 3.58 0.06 -16.76
CA ASP A 93 2.83 -1.13 -17.18
C ASP A 93 3.12 -2.38 -16.34
N VAL A 94 4.00 -2.28 -15.34
CA VAL A 94 4.28 -3.39 -14.43
C VAL A 94 3.06 -3.70 -13.54
N PRO A 95 2.87 -4.97 -13.12
CA PRO A 95 1.78 -5.35 -12.23
C PRO A 95 1.74 -4.52 -10.96
N VAL A 96 0.56 -4.05 -10.57
CA VAL A 96 0.33 -3.33 -9.32
C VAL A 96 -0.51 -4.17 -8.38
N ILE A 97 0.06 -4.48 -7.22
CA ILE A 97 -0.57 -5.23 -6.13
C ILE A 97 -1.17 -4.23 -5.14
N ALA A 98 -2.47 -4.30 -4.92
CA ALA A 98 -3.18 -3.40 -4.01
C ALA A 98 -2.93 -3.76 -2.54
N GLY A 99 -2.38 -2.83 -1.78
CA GLY A 99 -2.15 -2.96 -0.35
C GLY A 99 -3.40 -2.61 0.46
N VAL A 100 -4.03 -3.60 1.08
CA VAL A 100 -5.24 -3.44 1.91
C VAL A 100 -4.90 -3.67 3.38
N MET A 101 -5.32 -2.74 4.25
CA MET A 101 -5.12 -2.84 5.70
C MET A 101 -6.46 -3.00 6.41
N PRO A 102 -6.78 -4.18 6.94
CA PRO A 102 -7.95 -4.34 7.80
C PRO A 102 -7.77 -3.56 9.11
N VAL A 103 -8.76 -2.74 9.45
CA VAL A 103 -8.70 -1.91 10.66
C VAL A 103 -9.32 -2.64 11.83
N ILE A 104 -8.48 -3.00 12.79
CA ILE A 104 -8.85 -3.70 14.00
C ILE A 104 -8.57 -2.88 15.28
N ASN A 105 -7.96 -1.70 15.13
CA ASN A 105 -7.61 -0.82 16.24
C ASN A 105 -7.61 0.64 15.80
N ALA A 106 -8.48 1.46 16.40
CA ALA A 106 -8.64 2.86 16.03
C ALA A 106 -7.40 3.73 16.30
N LYS A 107 -6.66 3.46 17.37
CA LYS A 107 -5.43 4.21 17.69
C LYS A 107 -4.32 3.92 16.68
N GLN A 108 -4.18 2.64 16.32
CA GLN A 108 -3.19 2.20 15.35
C GLN A 108 -3.45 2.81 13.99
N ILE A 109 -4.69 2.80 13.50
CA ILE A 109 -5.00 3.35 12.18
C ILE A 109 -4.81 4.86 12.11
N LYS A 110 -5.21 5.62 13.13
CA LYS A 110 -4.98 7.07 13.19
C LYS A 110 -3.48 7.39 13.06
N ARG A 111 -2.63 6.63 13.77
CA ARG A 111 -1.17 6.78 13.68
C ARG A 111 -0.63 6.40 12.30
N SER A 112 -1.08 5.28 11.75
CA SER A 112 -0.64 4.82 10.42
C SER A 112 -1.01 5.81 9.32
N CYS A 113 -2.25 6.32 9.32
CA CYS A 113 -2.71 7.33 8.36
C CYS A 113 -1.94 8.66 8.50
N ALA A 114 -1.63 9.09 9.73
CA ALA A 114 -0.83 10.29 9.94
C ALA A 114 0.59 10.17 9.38
N LEU A 115 1.20 8.96 9.45
CA LEU A 115 2.53 8.69 8.94
C LEU A 115 2.58 8.55 7.42
N SER A 116 1.54 7.96 6.81
CA SER A 116 1.45 7.72 5.37
C SER A 116 0.68 8.82 4.62
N GLN A 117 0.10 9.77 5.34
CA GLN A 117 -0.84 10.80 4.82
C GLN A 117 -2.04 10.19 4.08
N THR A 118 -2.40 8.94 4.42
CA THR A 118 -3.56 8.25 3.83
C THR A 118 -4.86 8.86 4.33
N SER A 119 -5.76 9.16 3.42
CA SER A 119 -7.08 9.71 3.71
C SER A 119 -8.04 8.66 4.26
N LEU A 120 -8.97 9.09 5.10
CA LEU A 120 -10.04 8.25 5.62
C LEU A 120 -11.38 8.72 5.02
N PRO A 121 -12.01 7.93 4.15
CA PRO A 121 -13.29 8.31 3.55
C PRO A 121 -14.40 8.42 4.61
N PRO A 122 -15.42 9.26 4.37
CA PRO A 122 -16.49 9.50 5.36
C PRO A 122 -17.21 8.25 5.83
N ARG A 123 -17.43 7.27 4.92
CA ARG A 123 -18.05 5.97 5.25
C ARG A 123 -17.20 5.23 6.28
N PHE A 124 -15.89 5.18 6.07
CA PHE A 124 -14.96 4.51 6.95
C PHE A 124 -14.85 5.18 8.32
N ARG A 125 -14.80 6.54 8.37
CA ARG A 125 -14.78 7.30 9.62
C ARG A 125 -16.02 7.02 10.46
N ARG A 126 -17.21 7.07 9.87
CA ARG A 126 -18.48 6.77 10.59
C ARG A 126 -18.46 5.36 11.19
N MET A 127 -17.95 4.36 10.46
CA MET A 127 -17.80 3.00 10.97
C MET A 127 -16.88 2.96 12.19
N MET A 128 -15.70 3.58 12.08
CA MET A 128 -14.74 3.64 13.18
C MET A 128 -15.32 4.34 14.42
N ASP A 129 -15.91 5.52 14.23
CA ASP A 129 -16.46 6.32 15.32
C ASP A 129 -17.60 5.58 16.04
N ARG A 130 -18.41 4.82 15.29
CA ARG A 130 -19.51 4.02 15.85
C ARG A 130 -19.04 2.90 16.77
N PHE A 131 -17.91 2.28 16.46
CA PHE A 131 -17.44 1.08 17.17
C PHE A 131 -16.16 1.31 17.96
N ILE A 132 -15.72 2.56 18.15
CA ILE A 132 -14.43 2.88 18.78
C ILE A 132 -14.29 2.35 20.19
N ASP A 133 -15.38 2.30 20.95
CA ASP A 133 -15.42 1.83 22.35
C ASP A 133 -15.67 0.33 22.46
N ASN A 134 -15.86 -0.39 21.34
CA ASN A 134 -16.06 -1.83 21.30
C ASN A 134 -15.03 -2.48 20.37
N PRO A 135 -13.89 -2.97 20.89
CA PRO A 135 -12.82 -3.53 20.08
C PRO A 135 -13.22 -4.72 19.20
N GLU A 136 -14.10 -5.59 19.70
CA GLU A 136 -14.56 -6.76 18.94
C GLU A 136 -15.48 -6.34 17.76
N ALA A 137 -16.39 -5.42 18.02
CA ALA A 137 -17.25 -4.87 16.95
C ALA A 137 -16.42 -4.11 15.92
N LEU A 138 -15.41 -3.33 16.34
CA LEU A 138 -14.51 -2.62 15.44
C LEU A 138 -13.71 -3.60 14.58
N LYS A 139 -13.17 -4.67 15.17
CA LYS A 139 -12.43 -5.72 14.48
C LYS A 139 -13.31 -6.39 13.42
N GLN A 140 -14.54 -6.77 13.79
CA GLN A 140 -15.50 -7.38 12.87
C GLN A 140 -15.85 -6.44 11.70
N ALA A 141 -16.16 -5.19 12.00
CA ALA A 141 -16.49 -4.18 10.99
C ALA A 141 -15.30 -3.87 10.07
N GLY A 142 -14.09 -3.82 10.61
CA GLY A 142 -12.87 -3.59 9.84
C GLY A 142 -12.54 -4.75 8.90
N ILE A 143 -12.75 -6.00 9.33
CA ILE A 143 -12.62 -7.18 8.47
C ILE A 143 -13.66 -7.15 7.35
N ALA A 144 -14.92 -6.83 7.65
CA ALA A 144 -15.98 -6.71 6.66
C ALA A 144 -15.67 -5.64 5.62
N TYR A 145 -15.21 -4.45 6.06
CA TYR A 145 -14.81 -3.37 5.18
C TYR A 145 -13.67 -3.76 4.24
N ALA A 146 -12.61 -4.39 4.78
CA ALA A 146 -11.49 -4.86 3.97
C ALA A 146 -11.90 -5.96 2.99
N THR A 147 -12.80 -6.87 3.39
CA THR A 147 -13.35 -7.91 2.50
C THR A 147 -14.12 -7.29 1.33
N GLU A 148 -15.01 -6.33 1.59
CA GLU A 148 -15.76 -5.61 0.55
C GLU A 148 -14.82 -4.86 -0.40
N GLN A 149 -13.81 -4.16 0.15
CA GLN A 149 -12.78 -3.47 -0.61
C GLN A 149 -12.04 -4.42 -1.57
N ILE A 150 -11.66 -5.61 -1.08
CA ILE A 150 -10.97 -6.62 -1.89
C ILE A 150 -11.87 -7.17 -2.99
N ILE A 151 -13.15 -7.46 -2.69
CA ILE A 151 -14.10 -7.93 -3.70
C ILE A 151 -14.23 -6.93 -4.85
N ASP A 152 -14.37 -5.65 -4.53
CA ASP A 152 -14.46 -4.60 -5.54
C ASP A 152 -13.18 -4.49 -6.38
N LEU A 153 -11.99 -4.52 -5.75
CA LEU A 153 -10.71 -4.51 -6.44
C LEU A 153 -10.54 -5.70 -7.40
N ILE A 154 -10.90 -6.91 -6.95
CA ILE A 154 -10.87 -8.12 -7.78
C ILE A 154 -11.84 -7.99 -8.96
N SER A 155 -13.05 -7.49 -8.71
CA SER A 155 -14.10 -7.33 -9.73
C SER A 155 -13.71 -6.31 -10.81
N ASN A 156 -12.85 -5.35 -10.47
CA ASN A 156 -12.31 -4.35 -11.39
C ASN A 156 -10.93 -4.74 -11.98
N GLY A 157 -10.51 -5.99 -11.85
CA GLY A 157 -9.35 -6.54 -12.55
C GLY A 157 -7.98 -6.16 -11.96
N VAL A 158 -7.93 -5.76 -10.69
CA VAL A 158 -6.64 -5.50 -10.01
C VAL A 158 -5.83 -6.80 -9.95
N SER A 159 -4.55 -6.73 -10.32
CA SER A 159 -3.68 -7.88 -10.55
C SER A 159 -3.44 -8.76 -9.32
N GLY A 160 -3.43 -8.16 -8.13
CA GLY A 160 -3.20 -8.88 -6.88
C GLY A 160 -3.51 -8.05 -5.65
N ILE A 161 -3.66 -8.72 -4.52
CA ILE A 161 -3.96 -8.10 -3.22
C ILE A 161 -2.86 -8.47 -2.22
N HIS A 162 -2.33 -7.46 -1.54
CA HIS A 162 -1.45 -7.59 -0.39
C HIS A 162 -2.19 -7.17 0.88
N ILE A 163 -2.28 -8.06 1.87
CA ILE A 163 -2.97 -7.76 3.14
C ILE A 163 -1.95 -7.39 4.22
N TYR A 164 -2.02 -6.16 4.74
CA TYR A 164 -1.21 -5.70 5.88
C TYR A 164 -1.80 -6.23 7.20
N THR A 165 -1.34 -7.38 7.66
CA THR A 165 -1.92 -8.06 8.84
C THR A 165 -1.46 -7.48 10.17
N MET A 166 -0.36 -6.73 10.19
CA MET A 166 0.28 -6.22 11.41
C MET A 166 0.54 -7.32 12.46
N ASN A 167 1.04 -8.47 11.98
CA ASN A 167 1.30 -9.68 12.77
C ASN A 167 0.03 -10.26 13.45
N LYS A 168 -1.10 -10.20 12.77
CA LYS A 168 -2.39 -10.76 13.20
C LYS A 168 -2.89 -11.76 12.14
N PRO A 169 -2.34 -12.99 12.10
CA PRO A 169 -2.66 -13.96 11.04
C PRO A 169 -4.13 -14.37 11.05
N GLU A 170 -4.79 -14.36 12.20
CA GLU A 170 -6.21 -14.66 12.33
C GLU A 170 -7.11 -13.69 11.56
N VAL A 171 -6.66 -12.43 11.39
CA VAL A 171 -7.39 -11.42 10.60
C VAL A 171 -7.32 -11.74 9.12
N ALA A 172 -6.12 -12.08 8.62
CA ALA A 172 -5.95 -12.52 7.24
C ALA A 172 -6.72 -13.82 6.97
N GLY A 173 -6.65 -14.79 7.89
CA GLY A 173 -7.41 -16.04 7.79
C GLY A 173 -8.91 -15.80 7.64
N LYS A 174 -9.48 -14.87 8.43
CA LYS A 174 -10.91 -14.54 8.34
C LYS A 174 -11.28 -13.84 7.02
N ILE A 175 -10.42 -12.97 6.51
CA ILE A 175 -10.62 -12.36 5.19
C ILE A 175 -10.58 -13.44 4.09
N MET A 176 -9.59 -14.33 4.12
CA MET A 176 -9.47 -15.42 3.15
C MET A 176 -10.66 -16.39 3.17
N GLU A 177 -11.18 -16.70 4.37
CA GLU A 177 -12.41 -17.48 4.54
C GLU A 177 -13.61 -16.79 3.86
N ASN A 178 -13.78 -15.48 4.10
CA ASN A 178 -14.85 -14.67 3.50
C ASN A 178 -14.73 -14.56 1.96
N LEU A 179 -13.52 -14.68 1.42
CA LEU A 179 -13.23 -14.58 -0.02
C LEU A 179 -13.16 -15.94 -0.73
N SER A 180 -13.31 -17.06 -0.01
CA SER A 180 -13.03 -18.40 -0.54
C SER A 180 -13.75 -18.72 -1.86
N SER A 181 -15.04 -18.41 -1.95
CA SER A 181 -15.84 -18.60 -3.17
C SER A 181 -15.50 -17.61 -4.28
N VAL A 182 -15.14 -16.38 -3.93
CA VAL A 182 -14.74 -15.33 -4.91
C VAL A 182 -13.43 -15.72 -5.58
N LEU A 183 -12.48 -16.24 -4.81
CA LEU A 183 -11.18 -16.65 -5.32
C LEU A 183 -11.23 -17.94 -6.14
N SER A 184 -12.17 -18.83 -5.85
CA SER A 184 -12.39 -20.06 -6.63
C SER A 184 -13.19 -19.86 -7.92
N ALA A 185 -13.78 -18.71 -8.12
CA ALA A 185 -14.53 -18.37 -9.33
C ALA A 185 -13.66 -17.75 -10.46
N ARG A 186 -12.35 -17.71 -10.28
CA ARG A 186 -11.37 -17.20 -11.26
C ARG A 186 -10.91 -18.25 -12.24
#